data_878298e27864c653b1b3361b81d1917f
#
_entry.id   878298e27864c653b1b3361b81d1917f
#
_cell.length_a   1.000
_cell.length_b   1.000
_cell.length_c   1.000
_cell.angle_alpha   90.00
_cell.angle_beta   90.00
_cell.angle_gamma   90.00
#
_symmetry.space_group_name_H-M   'P 1'
#
loop_
_entity.id
_entity.type
_entity.pdbx_description
1 polymer ?
#
loop_
_entity_poly.entity_id
_entity_poly.type
_entity_poly.pdbx_seq_one_letter_code
_entity_poly.pdbx_strand_id
1 'polypeptide(L)'
;MALPDLTPEQRAQALEKATQARRRRAEVKNALKARSMNLSEVLELADSDEAVAKMKVVSLLESLPRVGTNTAAVLMDECKIAQSRRVRGLGPVQRKALVERFG
;
A
#
# COMPACT_ATOMS: atom_id res chain seq x y z
N MET A 1 -0.20 -19.94 -25.62
CA MET A 1 -0.02 -21.17 -24.84
C MET A 1 -0.82 -21.07 -23.55
N ALA A 2 -1.65 -22.03 -23.27
CA ALA A 2 -2.42 -22.02 -22.05
C ALA A 2 -1.52 -22.31 -20.84
N LEU A 3 -1.77 -21.60 -19.73
CA LEU A 3 -1.09 -21.89 -18.50
C LEU A 3 -1.55 -23.27 -17.98
N PRO A 4 -0.65 -24.05 -17.37
CA PRO A 4 -1.05 -25.31 -16.78
C PRO A 4 -2.10 -25.08 -15.70
N ASP A 5 -3.07 -25.97 -15.63
CA ASP A 5 -4.08 -25.90 -14.58
C ASP A 5 -3.44 -26.13 -13.21
N LEU A 6 -3.85 -25.30 -12.27
CA LEU A 6 -3.42 -25.47 -10.89
C LEU A 6 -4.11 -26.70 -10.28
N THR A 7 -3.40 -27.44 -9.46
CA THR A 7 -4.00 -28.50 -8.65
C THR A 7 -4.95 -27.85 -7.63
N PRO A 8 -5.94 -28.62 -7.09
CA PRO A 8 -6.80 -28.09 -6.02
C PRO A 8 -6.02 -27.53 -4.83
N GLU A 9 -4.91 -28.19 -4.47
CA GLU A 9 -4.04 -27.72 -3.38
C GLU A 9 -3.37 -26.39 -3.71
N GLN A 10 -2.86 -26.24 -4.93
CA GLN A 10 -2.25 -25.00 -5.39
C GLN A 10 -3.27 -23.86 -5.42
N ARG A 11 -4.50 -24.14 -5.86
CA ARG A 11 -5.60 -23.15 -5.83
C ARG A 11 -5.92 -22.72 -4.41
N ALA A 12 -6.02 -23.66 -3.49
CA ALA A 12 -6.29 -23.37 -2.09
C ALA A 12 -5.19 -22.50 -1.48
N GLN A 13 -3.92 -22.80 -1.76
CA GLN A 13 -2.78 -22.02 -1.29
C GLN A 13 -2.78 -20.60 -1.88
N ALA A 14 -3.09 -20.49 -3.16
CA ALA A 14 -3.15 -19.17 -3.83
C ALA A 14 -4.28 -18.31 -3.26
N LEU A 15 -5.45 -18.90 -3.01
CA LEU A 15 -6.58 -18.21 -2.39
C LEU A 15 -6.26 -17.79 -0.96
N GLU A 16 -5.59 -18.63 -0.20
CA GLU A 16 -5.19 -18.31 1.16
C GLU A 16 -4.21 -17.16 1.20
N LYS A 17 -3.17 -17.17 0.34
CA LYS A 17 -2.22 -16.07 0.22
C LYS A 17 -2.92 -14.76 -0.15
N ALA A 18 -3.85 -14.82 -1.10
CA ALA A 18 -4.60 -13.64 -1.52
C ALA A 18 -5.46 -13.10 -0.38
N THR A 19 -6.08 -13.99 0.40
CA THR A 19 -6.89 -13.62 1.56
C THR A 19 -6.02 -12.97 2.64
N GLN A 20 -4.87 -13.57 2.94
CA GLN A 20 -3.93 -13.02 3.92
C GLN A 20 -3.42 -11.64 3.51
N ALA A 21 -3.07 -11.48 2.23
CA ALA A 21 -2.62 -10.21 1.70
C ALA A 21 -3.70 -9.12 1.83
N ARG A 22 -4.96 -9.46 1.52
CA ARG A 22 -6.08 -8.52 1.68
C ARG A 22 -6.30 -8.13 3.13
N ARG A 23 -6.24 -9.09 4.05
CA ARG A 23 -6.35 -8.82 5.48
C ARG A 23 -5.24 -7.90 5.95
N ARG A 24 -4.01 -8.16 5.52
CA ARG A 24 -2.86 -7.34 5.88
C ARG A 24 -3.03 -5.90 5.39
N ARG A 25 -3.45 -5.73 4.14
CA ARG A 25 -3.72 -4.40 3.59
C ARG A 25 -4.82 -3.67 4.36
N ALA A 26 -5.89 -4.38 4.70
CA ALA A 26 -6.99 -3.81 5.49
C ALA A 26 -6.53 -3.39 6.89
N GLU A 27 -5.72 -4.21 7.54
CA GLU A 27 -5.14 -3.89 8.86
C GLU A 27 -4.32 -2.61 8.80
N VAL A 28 -3.47 -2.46 7.79
CA VAL A 28 -2.63 -1.28 7.61
C VAL A 28 -3.47 -0.04 7.37
N LYS A 29 -4.48 -0.13 6.49
CA LYS A 29 -5.39 0.98 6.22
C LYS A 29 -6.14 1.41 7.48
N ASN A 30 -6.65 0.46 8.24
CA ASN A 30 -7.36 0.74 9.49
C ASN A 30 -6.43 1.36 10.53
N ALA A 31 -5.19 0.88 10.63
CA ALA A 31 -4.20 1.43 11.54
C ALA A 31 -3.85 2.89 11.22
N LEU A 32 -3.70 3.22 9.94
CA LEU A 32 -3.49 4.59 9.50
C LEU A 32 -4.68 5.47 9.83
N LYS A 33 -5.88 5.00 9.57
CA LYS A 33 -7.12 5.72 9.84
C LYS A 33 -7.31 5.97 11.35
N ALA A 34 -6.99 4.99 12.16
CA ALA A 34 -7.09 5.06 13.61
C ALA A 34 -5.89 5.76 14.27
N ARG A 35 -4.88 6.14 13.50
CA ARG A 35 -3.63 6.75 13.98
C ARG A 35 -2.83 5.85 14.91
N SER A 36 -3.04 4.55 14.85
CA SER A 36 -2.22 3.58 15.57
C SER A 36 -0.89 3.30 14.89
N MET A 37 -0.79 3.62 13.59
CA MET A 37 0.46 3.64 12.83
C MET A 37 0.55 4.95 12.06
N ASN A 38 1.75 5.49 11.92
CA ASN A 38 1.98 6.63 11.04
C ASN A 38 2.52 6.15 9.68
N LEU A 39 2.61 7.07 8.72
CA LEU A 39 3.01 6.72 7.37
C LEU A 39 4.45 6.18 7.31
N SER A 40 5.37 6.75 8.07
CA SER A 40 6.76 6.27 8.10
C SER A 40 6.86 4.82 8.59
N GLU A 41 6.06 4.45 9.58
CA GLU A 41 6.01 3.07 10.08
C GLU A 41 5.50 2.11 9.00
N VAL A 42 4.49 2.51 8.24
CA VAL A 42 3.95 1.70 7.14
C VAL A 42 4.99 1.53 6.03
N LEU A 43 5.71 2.59 5.69
CA LEU A 43 6.76 2.53 4.67
C LEU A 43 7.92 1.63 5.10
N GLU A 44 8.30 1.66 6.37
CA GLU A 44 9.29 0.74 6.93
C GLU A 44 8.78 -0.71 6.89
N LEU A 45 7.53 -0.91 7.25
CA LEU A 45 6.92 -2.23 7.21
C LEU A 45 6.93 -2.81 5.79
N ALA A 46 6.74 -1.97 4.78
CA ALA A 46 6.77 -2.37 3.38
C ALA A 46 8.12 -2.95 2.95
N ASP A 47 9.21 -2.58 3.62
CA ASP A 47 10.54 -3.10 3.31
C ASP A 47 10.65 -4.60 3.65
N SER A 48 9.81 -5.11 4.54
CA SER A 48 9.80 -6.53 4.94
C SER A 48 8.48 -7.24 4.67
N ASP A 49 7.41 -6.51 4.37
CA ASP A 49 6.07 -7.08 4.13
C ASP A 49 5.66 -6.84 2.68
N GLU A 50 5.65 -7.90 1.89
CA GLU A 50 5.34 -7.84 0.47
C GLU A 50 3.92 -7.35 0.20
N ALA A 51 2.95 -7.72 1.02
CA ALA A 51 1.57 -7.26 0.86
C ALA A 51 1.47 -5.74 0.95
N VAL A 52 2.19 -5.15 1.90
CA VAL A 52 2.26 -3.70 2.07
C VAL A 52 3.04 -3.05 0.94
N ALA A 53 4.16 -3.64 0.54
CA ALA A 53 5.00 -3.13 -0.56
C ALA A 53 4.23 -3.05 -1.89
N LYS A 54 3.28 -3.93 -2.10
CA LYS A 54 2.46 -3.97 -3.31
C LYS A 54 1.23 -3.06 -3.26
N MET A 55 0.95 -2.41 -2.14
CA MET A 55 -0.17 -1.47 -2.05
C MET A 55 0.09 -0.25 -2.92
N LYS A 56 -0.99 0.30 -3.48
CA LYS A 56 -0.88 1.57 -4.20
C LYS A 56 -0.67 2.72 -3.22
N VAL A 57 0.22 3.64 -3.54
CA VAL A 57 0.49 4.80 -2.71
C VAL A 57 -0.78 5.62 -2.47
N VAL A 58 -1.59 5.80 -3.51
CA VAL A 58 -2.85 6.55 -3.40
C VAL A 58 -3.79 5.92 -2.36
N SER A 59 -3.83 4.60 -2.27
CA SER A 59 -4.66 3.89 -1.27
C SER A 59 -4.19 4.17 0.16
N LEU A 60 -2.89 4.24 0.38
CA LEU A 60 -2.34 4.60 1.70
C LEU A 60 -2.69 6.04 2.05
N LEU A 61 -2.53 6.97 1.12
CA LEU A 61 -2.83 8.37 1.37
C LEU A 61 -4.31 8.58 1.67
N GLU A 62 -5.20 7.92 0.94
CA GLU A 62 -6.65 7.97 1.19
C GLU A 62 -7.04 7.39 2.55
N SER A 63 -6.21 6.51 3.10
CA SER A 63 -6.45 5.91 4.43
C SER A 63 -6.03 6.82 5.58
N LEU A 64 -5.27 7.86 5.30
CA LEU A 64 -4.85 8.81 6.33
C LEU A 64 -6.06 9.65 6.81
N PRO A 65 -6.12 10.00 8.11
CA PRO A 65 -7.18 10.85 8.60
C PRO A 65 -7.20 12.19 7.86
N ARG A 66 -8.41 12.64 7.51
CA ARG A 66 -8.64 13.93 6.81
C ARG A 66 -8.08 14.00 5.39
N VAL A 67 -7.63 12.89 4.83
CA VAL A 67 -7.19 12.84 3.43
C VAL A 67 -8.26 12.11 2.62
N GLY A 68 -8.96 12.86 1.79
CA GLY A 68 -9.93 12.31 0.86
C GLY A 68 -9.29 11.98 -0.48
N THR A 69 -10.09 11.45 -1.40
CA THR A 69 -9.65 11.10 -2.75
C THR A 69 -9.03 12.28 -3.49
N ASN A 70 -9.67 13.45 -3.42
CA ASN A 70 -9.17 14.65 -4.09
C ASN A 70 -7.85 15.13 -3.50
N THR A 71 -7.76 15.14 -2.18
CA THR A 71 -6.52 15.54 -1.48
C THR A 71 -5.38 14.59 -1.81
N ALA A 72 -5.66 13.28 -1.82
CA ALA A 72 -4.65 12.29 -2.19
C ALA A 72 -4.15 12.50 -3.63
N ALA A 73 -5.06 12.77 -4.56
CA ALA A 73 -4.70 13.02 -5.95
C ALA A 73 -3.82 14.25 -6.10
N VAL A 74 -4.14 15.33 -5.40
CA VAL A 74 -3.33 16.56 -5.40
C VAL A 74 -1.94 16.31 -4.83
N LEU A 75 -1.85 15.58 -3.73
CA LEU A 75 -0.55 15.24 -3.11
C LEU A 75 0.30 14.38 -4.04
N MET A 76 -0.30 13.42 -4.71
CA MET A 76 0.39 12.57 -5.69
C MET A 76 0.99 13.44 -6.81
N ASP A 77 0.19 14.38 -7.32
CA ASP A 77 0.63 15.29 -8.37
C ASP A 77 1.76 16.20 -7.90
N GLU A 78 1.63 16.79 -6.73
CA GLU A 78 2.67 17.65 -6.14
C GLU A 78 3.99 16.91 -5.92
N CYS A 79 3.92 15.66 -5.49
CA CYS A 79 5.09 14.83 -5.26
C CYS A 79 5.57 14.12 -6.52
N LYS A 80 4.91 14.35 -7.66
CA LYS A 80 5.23 13.71 -8.95
C LYS A 80 5.19 12.19 -8.87
N ILE A 81 4.17 11.67 -8.21
CA ILE A 81 3.93 10.24 -8.07
C ILE A 81 2.77 9.85 -8.97
N ALA A 82 2.99 8.89 -9.86
CA ALA A 82 1.94 8.37 -10.74
C ALA A 82 0.84 7.67 -9.92
N GLN A 83 -0.40 7.80 -10.36
CA GLN A 83 -1.55 7.18 -9.68
C GLN A 83 -1.41 5.66 -9.52
N SER A 84 -0.71 5.02 -10.45
CA SER A 84 -0.47 3.57 -10.43
C SER A 84 0.75 3.16 -9.59
N ARG A 85 1.48 4.13 -9.00
CA ARG A 85 2.68 3.83 -8.24
C ARG A 85 2.35 2.99 -7.01
N ARG A 86 3.14 1.95 -6.80
CA ARG A 86 3.05 1.12 -5.59
C ARG A 86 4.12 1.55 -4.59
N VAL A 87 3.90 1.20 -3.33
CA VAL A 87 4.80 1.59 -2.23
C VAL A 87 6.25 1.20 -2.52
N ARG A 88 6.48 -0.02 -2.99
CA ARG A 88 7.84 -0.50 -3.33
C ARG A 88 8.51 0.28 -4.44
N GLY A 89 7.72 1.00 -5.24
CA GLY A 89 8.24 1.81 -6.35
C GLY A 89 8.52 3.26 -6.00
N LEU A 90 8.32 3.65 -4.74
CA LEU A 90 8.60 5.01 -4.30
C LEU A 90 10.11 5.29 -4.32
N GLY A 91 10.49 6.40 -4.95
CA GLY A 91 11.87 6.88 -4.88
C GLY A 91 12.16 7.48 -3.50
N PRO A 92 13.46 7.59 -3.13
CA PRO A 92 13.84 8.13 -1.81
C PRO A 92 13.33 9.55 -1.58
N VAL A 93 13.35 10.39 -2.60
CA VAL A 93 12.88 11.79 -2.52
C VAL A 93 11.37 11.82 -2.31
N GLN A 94 10.63 11.00 -3.03
CA GLN A 94 9.17 10.91 -2.90
C GLN A 94 8.77 10.41 -1.52
N ARG A 95 9.44 9.36 -1.04
CA ARG A 95 9.21 8.79 0.29
C ARG A 95 9.46 9.83 1.38
N LYS A 96 10.56 10.55 1.28
CA LYS A 96 10.91 11.62 2.22
C LYS A 96 9.86 12.72 2.23
N ALA A 97 9.41 13.15 1.06
CA ALA A 97 8.39 14.19 0.94
C ALA A 97 7.08 13.81 1.62
N LEU A 98 6.66 12.56 1.47
CA LEU A 98 5.44 12.06 2.13
C LEU A 98 5.60 11.98 3.63
N VAL A 99 6.74 11.48 4.12
CA VAL A 99 7.02 11.38 5.55
C VAL A 99 7.09 12.77 6.19
N GLU A 100 7.67 13.74 5.54
CA GLU A 100 7.72 15.12 6.04
C GLU A 100 6.33 15.72 6.21
N ARG A 101 5.38 15.35 5.36
CA ARG A 101 4.01 15.87 5.43
C ARG A 101 3.15 15.16 6.48
N PHE A 102 3.33 13.87 6.65
CA PHE A 102 2.41 13.05 7.46
C PHE A 102 3.07 12.36 8.65
N GLY A 103 4.37 12.30 8.69
CA GLY A 103 5.10 11.59 9.74
C GLY A 103 5.31 10.12 9.40
#